data_2ac79b70b0418a295e5805c69565f763
#
_entry.id   2ac79b70b0418a295e5805c69565f763
#
_cell.length_a   1.000
_cell.length_b   1.000
_cell.length_c   1.000
_cell.angle_alpha   90.00
_cell.angle_beta   90.00
_cell.angle_gamma   90.00
#
_symmetry.space_group_name_H-M   'P 1'
#
loop_
_entity.id
_entity.type
_entity.pdbx_description
1 polymer ?
#
loop_
_entity_poly.entity_id
_entity_poly.type
_entity_poly.pdbx_seq_one_letter_code
_entity_poly.pdbx_strand_id
1 'polypeptide(L)'
;GMEEAIVDKSPFIDQIIIYNNQSPFTGAIVVPNRDALRRELDARDIREGRAAAAADILGAEIDRYRAGGPYAGEFPERWLPAGLAIVEEPFTEQNGLINSTMKIVRNKVEEYFRDRIDYLYTPEGRELRNDKNLASLRKMVE
;
A
#
# COMPACT_ATOMS: atom_id res chain seq x y z
N GLY A 1 -10.75 11.97 3.28
CA GLY A 1 -10.72 10.97 4.33
C GLY A 1 -9.35 10.38 4.56
N MET A 2 -9.34 9.15 5.02
CA MET A 2 -8.08 8.49 5.40
C MET A 2 -7.17 8.24 4.20
N GLU A 3 -7.74 7.80 3.08
CA GLU A 3 -6.95 7.51 1.88
C GLU A 3 -6.22 8.75 1.39
N GLU A 4 -6.92 9.86 1.29
CA GLU A 4 -6.33 11.13 0.86
C GLU A 4 -5.27 11.62 1.84
N ALA A 5 -5.51 11.48 3.15
CA ALA A 5 -4.55 11.90 4.17
C ALA A 5 -3.24 11.10 4.07
N ILE A 6 -3.34 9.79 3.87
CA ILE A 6 -2.16 8.93 3.74
C ILE A 6 -1.34 9.32 2.52
N VAL A 7 -1.99 9.52 1.38
CA VAL A 7 -1.30 9.91 0.14
C VAL A 7 -0.66 11.30 0.28
N ASP A 8 -1.39 12.25 0.84
CA ASP A 8 -0.89 13.63 0.98
C ASP A 8 0.35 13.70 1.87
N LYS A 9 0.40 12.87 2.91
CA LYS A 9 1.48 12.93 3.91
C LYS A 9 2.61 11.93 3.67
N SER A 10 2.51 11.11 2.63
CA SER A 10 3.54 10.11 2.34
C SER A 10 4.20 10.36 0.98
N PRO A 11 5.52 10.54 0.93
CA PRO A 11 6.22 10.60 -0.34
C PRO A 11 6.31 9.22 -1.03
N PHE A 12 6.02 8.14 -0.31
CA PHE A 12 6.25 6.78 -0.78
C PHE A 12 4.99 6.09 -1.30
N ILE A 13 3.81 6.67 -1.09
CA ILE A 13 2.54 6.07 -1.52
C ILE A 13 1.87 7.01 -2.51
N ASP A 14 1.70 6.54 -3.74
CA ASP A 14 1.02 7.31 -4.79
C ASP A 14 -0.48 7.12 -4.76
N GLN A 15 -0.94 5.90 -4.54
CA GLN A 15 -2.37 5.57 -4.53
C GLN A 15 -2.64 4.51 -3.48
N ILE A 16 -3.80 4.58 -2.85
CA ILE A 16 -4.21 3.61 -1.84
C ILE A 16 -5.73 3.46 -1.86
N ILE A 17 -6.18 2.23 -1.70
CA ILE A 17 -7.58 1.90 -1.44
C ILE A 17 -7.66 1.12 -0.15
N ILE A 18 -8.47 1.60 0.79
CA ILE A 18 -8.75 0.89 2.03
C ILE A 18 -9.88 -0.09 1.76
N TYR A 19 -9.74 -1.31 2.24
CA TYR A 19 -10.69 -2.39 2.01
C TYR A 19 -11.08 -3.05 3.32
N ASN A 20 -12.37 -3.23 3.55
CA ASN A 20 -12.85 -4.01 4.70
C ASN A 20 -14.14 -4.77 4.43
N ASN A 21 -14.84 -4.70 3.49
CA ASN A 21 -16.04 -5.46 3.09
C ASN A 21 -16.39 -6.65 4.02
N GLN A 22 -16.64 -6.36 5.31
CA GLN A 22 -16.96 -7.36 6.36
C GLN A 22 -15.86 -8.41 6.53
N SER A 23 -14.63 -8.04 6.27
CA SER A 23 -13.47 -8.91 6.40
C SER A 23 -12.95 -8.93 7.84
N PRO A 24 -12.11 -9.92 8.22
CA PRO A 24 -11.61 -10.03 9.60
C PRO A 24 -10.83 -8.82 10.09
N PHE A 25 -10.20 -8.08 9.17
CA PHE A 25 -9.45 -6.87 9.48
C PHE A 25 -9.48 -5.93 8.28
N THR A 26 -9.13 -4.68 8.51
CA THR A 26 -8.99 -3.71 7.43
C THR A 26 -7.68 -3.94 6.70
N GLY A 27 -7.75 -4.02 5.39
CA GLY A 27 -6.58 -4.11 4.51
C GLY A 27 -6.49 -2.92 3.59
N ALA A 28 -5.45 -2.87 2.78
CA ALA A 28 -5.30 -1.83 1.77
C ALA A 28 -4.57 -2.36 0.54
N ILE A 29 -4.94 -1.82 -0.62
CA ILE A 29 -4.17 -1.97 -1.85
C ILE A 29 -3.34 -0.71 -1.98
N VAL A 30 -2.03 -0.85 -2.11
CA VAL A 30 -1.08 0.26 -2.12
C VAL A 30 -0.29 0.26 -3.42
N VAL A 31 -0.27 1.40 -4.11
CA VAL A 31 0.61 1.65 -5.25
C VAL A 31 1.73 2.56 -4.77
N PRO A 32 2.95 2.05 -4.64
CA PRO A 32 4.07 2.87 -4.16
C PRO A 32 4.57 3.86 -5.20
N ASN A 33 5.25 4.90 -4.73
CA ASN A 33 6.05 5.76 -5.58
C ASN A 33 7.43 5.12 -5.77
N ARG A 34 7.67 4.60 -6.97
CA ARG A 34 8.92 3.90 -7.30
C ARG A 34 10.14 4.79 -7.07
N ASP A 35 10.12 6.00 -7.62
CA ASP A 35 11.30 6.87 -7.59
C ASP A 35 11.63 7.29 -6.16
N ALA A 36 10.62 7.61 -5.35
CA ALA A 36 10.84 7.98 -3.96
C ALA A 36 11.42 6.81 -3.16
N LEU A 37 10.90 5.59 -3.36
CA LEU A 37 11.45 4.40 -2.70
C LEU A 37 12.91 4.17 -3.10
N ARG A 38 13.22 4.27 -4.39
CA ARG A 38 14.60 4.06 -4.87
C ARG A 38 15.55 5.10 -4.29
N ARG A 39 15.14 6.38 -4.26
CA ARG A 39 15.96 7.43 -3.66
C ARG A 39 16.20 7.18 -2.18
N GLU A 40 15.18 6.75 -1.45
CA GLU A 40 15.32 6.48 -0.02
C GLU A 40 16.24 5.29 0.25
N LEU A 41 16.11 4.22 -0.52
CA LEU A 41 16.98 3.05 -0.40
C LEU A 41 18.43 3.41 -0.72
N ASP A 42 18.63 4.21 -1.76
CA ASP A 42 19.98 4.69 -2.11
C ASP A 42 20.56 5.57 -1.01
N ALA A 43 19.76 6.48 -0.45
CA ALA A 43 20.21 7.36 0.63
C ALA A 43 20.60 6.59 1.88
N ARG A 44 19.94 5.45 2.14
CA ARG A 44 20.26 4.56 3.27
C ARG A 44 21.38 3.57 2.93
N ASP A 45 21.91 3.60 1.71
CA ASP A 45 22.94 2.67 1.22
C ASP A 45 22.47 1.21 1.30
N ILE A 46 21.19 0.97 1.05
CA ILE A 46 20.63 -0.39 1.03
C ILE A 46 20.77 -0.92 -0.38
N ARG A 47 21.66 -1.90 -0.57
CA ARG A 47 21.98 -2.47 -1.88
C ARG A 47 21.42 -3.87 -2.07
N GLU A 48 21.19 -4.59 -0.99
CA GLU A 48 20.62 -5.93 -0.99
C GLU A 48 19.36 -5.96 -0.15
N GLY A 49 18.44 -6.86 -0.45
CA GLY A 49 17.18 -6.94 0.27
C GLY A 49 16.32 -5.70 0.09
N ARG A 50 16.40 -5.05 -1.07
CA ARG A 50 15.73 -3.77 -1.31
C ARG A 50 14.22 -3.90 -1.26
N ALA A 51 13.67 -5.00 -1.80
CA ALA A 51 12.22 -5.22 -1.76
C ALA A 51 11.70 -5.32 -0.32
N ALA A 52 12.39 -6.08 0.53
CA ALA A 52 12.00 -6.20 1.94
C ALA A 52 12.10 -4.86 2.68
N ALA A 53 13.18 -4.11 2.42
CA ALA A 53 13.35 -2.79 3.01
C ALA A 53 12.26 -1.82 2.53
N ALA A 54 11.89 -1.87 1.24
CA ALA A 54 10.81 -1.05 0.70
C ALA A 54 9.47 -1.40 1.35
N ALA A 55 9.19 -2.69 1.57
CA ALA A 55 7.99 -3.11 2.28
C ALA A 55 7.93 -2.49 3.67
N ASP A 56 9.04 -2.50 4.40
CA ASP A 56 9.12 -1.90 5.73
C ASP A 56 8.89 -0.39 5.69
N ILE A 57 9.42 0.30 4.69
CA ILE A 57 9.18 1.73 4.52
C ILE A 57 7.68 2.00 4.35
N LEU A 58 7.00 1.21 3.52
CA LEU A 58 5.55 1.39 3.30
C LEU A 58 4.74 1.08 4.55
N GLY A 59 5.09 0.01 5.26
CA GLY A 59 4.44 -0.32 6.52
C GLY A 59 4.59 0.78 7.57
N ALA A 60 5.77 1.38 7.62
CA ALA A 60 6.06 2.49 8.56
C ALA A 60 5.20 3.72 8.25
N GLU A 61 4.84 3.96 6.99
CA GLU A 61 3.96 5.07 6.63
C GLU A 61 2.57 4.92 7.24
N ILE A 62 2.05 3.69 7.28
CA ILE A 62 0.78 3.40 7.95
C ILE A 62 0.93 3.52 9.48
N ASP A 63 2.03 3.03 10.02
CA ASP A 63 2.29 3.05 11.45
C ASP A 63 2.39 4.47 12.03
N ARG A 64 2.60 5.47 11.21
CA ARG A 64 2.61 6.87 11.64
C ARG A 64 1.27 7.29 12.25
N TYR A 65 0.18 6.59 11.91
CA TYR A 65 -1.16 6.86 12.44
C TYR A 65 -1.50 6.02 13.67
N ARG A 66 -0.62 5.10 14.07
CA ARG A 66 -0.84 4.24 15.23
C ARG A 66 -0.31 4.90 16.51
N ALA A 67 -0.63 4.29 17.65
CA ALA A 67 -0.15 4.78 18.95
C ALA A 67 1.37 4.96 18.93
N GLY A 68 1.82 6.11 19.40
CA GLY A 68 3.24 6.47 19.39
C GLY A 68 3.72 7.15 18.13
N GLY A 69 2.92 7.16 17.07
CA GLY A 69 3.27 7.83 15.81
C GLY A 69 2.86 9.30 15.81
N PRO A 70 3.39 10.07 14.84
CA PRO A 70 3.12 11.52 14.76
C PRO A 70 1.66 11.87 14.46
N TYR A 71 0.91 10.95 13.86
CA TYR A 71 -0.50 11.18 13.52
C TYR A 71 -1.43 10.29 14.35
N ALA A 72 -0.97 9.80 15.50
CA ALA A 72 -1.76 8.94 16.38
C ALA A 72 -3.08 9.63 16.74
N GLY A 73 -4.17 8.87 16.66
CA GLY A 73 -5.50 9.37 17.02
C GLY A 73 -6.25 10.09 15.92
N GLU A 74 -5.64 10.37 14.76
CA GLU A 74 -6.37 10.98 13.66
C GLU A 74 -7.50 10.09 13.15
N PHE A 75 -7.28 8.77 13.16
CA PHE A 75 -8.28 7.77 12.75
C PHE A 75 -8.38 6.68 13.79
N PRO A 76 -9.57 6.08 13.99
CA PRO A 76 -9.70 4.92 14.89
C PRO A 76 -8.75 3.79 14.47
N GLU A 77 -8.16 3.12 15.44
CA GLU A 77 -7.18 2.06 15.18
C GLU A 77 -7.75 0.98 14.23
N ARG A 78 -9.02 0.62 14.41
CA ARG A 78 -9.64 -0.42 13.58
C ARG A 78 -9.84 -0.03 12.12
N TRP A 79 -9.71 1.27 11.79
CA TRP A 79 -9.80 1.74 10.40
C TRP A 79 -8.47 1.61 9.68
N LEU A 80 -7.37 1.50 10.42
CA LEU A 80 -6.04 1.44 9.84
C LEU A 80 -5.77 0.06 9.27
N PRO A 81 -5.12 -0.04 8.10
CA PRO A 81 -4.82 -1.34 7.51
C PRO A 81 -3.90 -2.17 8.40
N ALA A 82 -4.31 -3.41 8.69
CA ALA A 82 -3.48 -4.39 9.38
C ALA A 82 -2.71 -5.28 8.41
N GLY A 83 -3.02 -5.20 7.12
CA GLY A 83 -2.31 -5.89 6.06
C GLY A 83 -2.35 -5.07 4.79
N LEU A 84 -1.31 -5.20 3.96
CA LEU A 84 -1.17 -4.45 2.72
C LEU A 84 -1.00 -5.41 1.53
N ALA A 85 -1.72 -5.13 0.45
CA ALA A 85 -1.45 -5.71 -0.85
C ALA A 85 -0.71 -4.65 -1.68
N ILE A 86 0.59 -4.82 -1.84
CA ILE A 86 1.44 -3.87 -2.56
C ILE A 86 1.47 -4.29 -4.03
N VAL A 87 1.07 -3.39 -4.92
CA VAL A 87 0.99 -3.66 -6.35
C VAL A 87 1.82 -2.64 -7.11
N GLU A 88 2.46 -3.09 -8.20
CA GLU A 88 3.30 -2.21 -9.02
C GLU A 88 2.51 -1.50 -10.12
N GLU A 89 1.35 -2.01 -10.48
CA GLU A 89 0.55 -1.40 -11.54
C GLU A 89 -0.28 -0.25 -11.00
N PRO A 90 -0.11 0.98 -11.50
CA PRO A 90 -0.91 2.11 -11.03
C PRO A 90 -2.36 2.04 -11.52
N PHE A 91 -3.25 2.76 -10.84
CA PHE A 91 -4.62 2.93 -11.28
C PHE A 91 -4.63 4.06 -12.31
N THR A 92 -5.11 3.78 -13.53
CA THR A 92 -5.09 4.71 -14.65
C THR A 92 -6.44 4.73 -15.35
N GLU A 93 -6.63 5.74 -16.24
CA GLU A 93 -7.81 5.74 -17.11
C GLU A 93 -7.74 4.59 -18.11
N GLN A 94 -6.53 4.26 -18.60
CA GLN A 94 -6.34 3.20 -19.59
C GLN A 94 -6.77 1.85 -19.09
N ASN A 95 -6.50 1.53 -17.82
CA ASN A 95 -6.93 0.25 -17.23
C ASN A 95 -8.32 0.34 -16.60
N GLY A 96 -8.96 1.50 -16.65
CA GLY A 96 -10.33 1.68 -16.18
C GLY A 96 -10.46 1.86 -14.67
N LEU A 97 -9.36 1.96 -13.94
CA LEU A 97 -9.37 2.04 -12.48
C LEU A 97 -9.53 3.47 -11.97
N ILE A 98 -9.33 4.46 -12.85
CA ILE A 98 -9.63 5.87 -12.59
C ILE A 98 -10.60 6.33 -13.67
N ASN A 99 -11.58 7.17 -13.30
CA ASN A 99 -12.52 7.72 -14.26
C ASN A 99 -11.99 9.04 -14.87
N SER A 100 -12.77 9.64 -15.78
CA SER A 100 -12.37 10.85 -16.50
C SER A 100 -12.19 12.07 -15.60
N THR A 101 -12.73 12.03 -14.37
CA THR A 101 -12.52 13.11 -13.38
C THR A 101 -11.38 12.79 -12.42
N MET A 102 -10.53 11.83 -12.77
CA MET A 102 -9.36 11.41 -12.00
C MET A 102 -9.68 10.80 -10.64
N LYS A 103 -10.91 10.28 -10.49
CA LYS A 103 -11.30 9.60 -9.25
C LYS A 103 -11.15 8.10 -9.40
N ILE A 104 -10.67 7.47 -8.34
CA ILE A 104 -10.53 6.01 -8.29
C ILE A 104 -11.91 5.37 -8.30
N VAL A 105 -12.10 4.40 -9.19
CA VAL A 105 -13.34 3.63 -9.27
C VAL A 105 -13.18 2.39 -8.39
N ARG A 106 -13.59 2.52 -7.14
CA ARG A 106 -13.31 1.54 -6.09
C ARG A 106 -13.69 0.10 -6.46
N ASN A 107 -14.91 -0.09 -6.96
CA ASN A 107 -15.37 -1.44 -7.31
C ASN A 107 -14.56 -2.08 -8.43
N LYS A 108 -14.04 -1.26 -9.35
CA LYS A 108 -13.19 -1.76 -10.44
C LYS A 108 -11.80 -2.14 -9.94
N VAL A 109 -11.25 -1.38 -9.01
CA VAL A 109 -9.97 -1.72 -8.37
C VAL A 109 -10.10 -3.04 -7.62
N GLU A 110 -11.18 -3.21 -6.85
CA GLU A 110 -11.41 -4.44 -6.11
C GLU A 110 -11.55 -5.65 -7.02
N GLU A 111 -12.24 -5.50 -8.14
CA GLU A 111 -12.39 -6.57 -9.13
C GLU A 111 -11.06 -6.89 -9.82
N TYR A 112 -10.34 -5.85 -10.24
CA TYR A 112 -9.08 -5.99 -10.95
C TYR A 112 -8.02 -6.69 -10.09
N PHE A 113 -7.96 -6.38 -8.80
CA PHE A 113 -7.01 -6.94 -7.87
C PHE A 113 -7.62 -8.00 -6.95
N ARG A 114 -8.70 -8.66 -7.39
CA ARG A 114 -9.40 -9.66 -6.57
C ARG A 114 -8.44 -10.72 -6.02
N ASP A 115 -7.55 -11.23 -6.85
CA ASP A 115 -6.61 -12.25 -6.41
C ASP A 115 -5.68 -11.74 -5.30
N ARG A 116 -5.26 -10.47 -5.39
CA ARG A 116 -4.40 -9.87 -4.37
C ARG A 116 -5.17 -9.62 -3.08
N ILE A 117 -6.44 -9.24 -3.16
CA ILE A 117 -7.30 -9.08 -1.99
C ILE A 117 -7.51 -10.44 -1.31
N ASP A 118 -7.82 -11.48 -2.08
CA ASP A 118 -8.02 -12.81 -1.52
C ASP A 118 -6.76 -13.31 -0.82
N TYR A 119 -5.60 -13.11 -1.42
CA TYR A 119 -4.32 -13.47 -0.82
C TYR A 119 -4.05 -12.69 0.47
N LEU A 120 -4.41 -11.40 0.50
CA LEU A 120 -4.23 -10.54 1.67
C LEU A 120 -4.85 -11.14 2.92
N TYR A 121 -6.00 -11.81 2.77
CA TYR A 121 -6.74 -12.39 3.90
C TYR A 121 -6.35 -13.82 4.24
N THR A 122 -5.26 -14.32 3.67
CA THR A 122 -4.63 -15.56 4.14
C THR A 122 -3.65 -15.23 5.27
N PRO A 123 -3.29 -16.19 6.13
CA PRO A 123 -2.28 -15.94 7.16
C PRO A 123 -0.96 -15.42 6.60
N GLU A 124 -0.51 -15.98 5.47
CA GLU A 124 0.71 -15.55 4.79
C GLU A 124 0.57 -14.15 4.21
N GLY A 125 -0.56 -13.87 3.57
CA GLY A 125 -0.79 -12.59 2.90
C GLY A 125 -0.90 -11.41 3.86
N ARG A 126 -1.26 -11.65 5.12
CA ARG A 126 -1.31 -10.61 6.14
C ARG A 126 0.08 -10.10 6.52
N GLU A 127 1.12 -10.91 6.32
CA GLU A 127 2.48 -10.50 6.61
C GLU A 127 2.92 -9.45 5.59
N LEU A 128 3.55 -8.38 6.09
CA LEU A 128 3.99 -7.27 5.24
C LEU A 128 4.98 -7.74 4.17
N ARG A 129 5.90 -8.65 4.53
CA ARG A 129 6.92 -9.17 3.62
C ARG A 129 6.49 -10.46 2.93
N ASN A 130 5.20 -10.62 2.64
CA ASN A 130 4.74 -11.81 1.93
C ASN A 130 5.32 -11.89 0.52
N ASP A 131 5.28 -13.07 -0.08
CA ASP A 131 5.91 -13.32 -1.38
C ASP A 131 5.38 -12.44 -2.49
N LYS A 132 4.08 -12.15 -2.51
CA LYS A 132 3.49 -11.32 -3.57
C LYS A 132 3.88 -9.86 -3.43
N ASN A 133 3.92 -9.34 -2.20
CA ASN A 133 4.40 -7.99 -1.96
C ASN A 133 5.86 -7.85 -2.37
N LEU A 134 6.70 -8.82 -2.00
CA LEU A 134 8.11 -8.79 -2.37
C LEU A 134 8.29 -8.90 -3.89
N ALA A 135 7.49 -9.73 -4.57
CA ALA A 135 7.58 -9.85 -6.03
C ALA A 135 7.24 -8.53 -6.72
N SER A 136 6.18 -7.84 -6.29
CA SER A 136 5.82 -6.53 -6.83
C SER A 136 6.93 -5.50 -6.59
N LEU A 137 7.47 -5.48 -5.37
CA LEU A 137 8.51 -4.51 -5.02
C LEU A 137 9.83 -4.79 -5.74
N ARG A 138 10.18 -6.06 -6.00
CA ARG A 138 11.38 -6.37 -6.79
C ARG A 138 11.32 -5.72 -8.17
N LYS A 139 10.15 -5.72 -8.80
CA LYS A 139 9.98 -5.08 -10.11
C LYS A 139 10.18 -3.56 -10.05
N MET A 140 10.01 -2.97 -8.87
CA MET A 140 10.09 -1.52 -8.69
C MET A 140 11.47 -1.05 -8.25
N VAL A 141 12.14 -1.77 -7.37
CA VAL A 141 13.33 -1.28 -6.67
C VAL A 141 14.59 -2.13 -6.86
N GLU A 142 14.49 -3.28 -7.49
CA GLU A 142 15.64 -4.14 -7.78
C GLU A 142 16.00 -4.20 -9.25
#